data_9cdb7ab61931fb1cd31f3bdf61d2579f
#
_entry.id   9cdb7ab61931fb1cd31f3bdf61d2579f
#
_cell.length_a   1.000
_cell.length_b   1.000
_cell.length_c   1.000
_cell.angle_alpha   90.00
_cell.angle_beta   90.00
_cell.angle_gamma   90.00
#
_symmetry.space_group_name_H-M   'P 1'
#
loop_
_entity.id
_entity.type
_entity.pdbx_description
1 polymer ?
#
loop_
_entity_poly.entity_id
_entity_poly.type
_entity_poly.pdbx_seq_one_letter_code
_entity_poly.pdbx_strand_id
1 'polypeptide(L)'
;MATDTHQTTLALNLGPEEYLTAVADQPKPLVIPLCAELPLPQCSPLDVFLANRAGPGFLLESMEGSEKIARYSYIGIDPACVITLGREISVAGSDAFVAIAREPEGKNPVDRIRSILSRFHYINLRAPRFFGGMVGYFSYDIVHDLFDQVPDRRKREDQECPDARFMLTKDCIVFDHRDRRLFIFSSPFLTYDTDPVAEYRRCAAHIAELAGRIASIPGASRKPDVAVQASKEKSGKKPGLADNTGRDAFMHAVGGIKEHIVAGDIFQAVLSRRMECPVAPDPFPIYAALRTINPSPYMYYLDFGDEQVIGASPEMLVRVEKRRVTTVPIAGTRPRGADKSEDKKLAQELLLDRKERAEHTMLVDLARNDLGRVCKFGSVGVSEFMGIEKFSHVQHMVSTVQGTLMDHLDCCDALKSCFPAGTVSGAPKIRAMQIIGESEPDARGIYAGAVGYIGFDRNLEFAIAIRTVTVKDGRASIQAGAGIVADSVPENEWTETENKAAAMMRAIEQAGVVP
;
A
#
# COMPACT_ATOMS: atom_id res chain seq x y z
N MET A 1 -25.65 -46.61 -13.54
CA MET A 1 -24.68 -46.39 -12.46
C MET A 1 -24.60 -44.87 -12.28
N ALA A 2 -25.29 -44.36 -11.28
CA ALA A 2 -25.28 -42.97 -10.92
C ALA A 2 -23.97 -42.68 -10.17
N THR A 3 -23.14 -41.84 -10.71
CA THR A 3 -21.96 -41.32 -10.00
C THR A 3 -22.45 -40.31 -8.95
N ASP A 4 -22.47 -40.76 -7.71
CA ASP A 4 -22.63 -39.92 -6.52
C ASP A 4 -21.42 -39.00 -6.44
N THR A 5 -21.58 -37.81 -6.97
CA THR A 5 -20.65 -36.70 -6.69
C THR A 5 -20.93 -36.25 -5.26
N HIS A 6 -20.18 -36.80 -4.29
CA HIS A 6 -20.06 -36.23 -2.96
C HIS A 6 -19.59 -34.77 -3.12
N GLN A 7 -20.53 -33.83 -3.20
CA GLN A 7 -20.25 -32.42 -2.90
C GLN A 7 -19.84 -32.38 -1.42
N THR A 8 -18.54 -32.37 -1.19
CA THR A 8 -17.99 -32.09 0.14
C THR A 8 -18.48 -30.71 0.53
N THR A 9 -19.46 -30.64 1.41
CA THR A 9 -20.02 -29.35 1.87
C THR A 9 -18.89 -28.58 2.54
N LEU A 10 -18.52 -27.46 1.96
CA LEU A 10 -17.46 -26.59 2.46
C LEU A 10 -17.86 -26.07 3.85
N ALA A 11 -17.05 -26.32 4.87
CA ALA A 11 -17.32 -25.84 6.22
C ALA A 11 -17.09 -24.32 6.29
N LEU A 12 -18.12 -23.61 6.73
CA LEU A 12 -18.05 -22.16 6.99
C LEU A 12 -17.83 -21.91 8.49
N ASN A 13 -17.26 -20.74 8.79
CA ASN A 13 -17.01 -20.31 10.17
C ASN A 13 -18.28 -20.07 11.00
N LEU A 14 -19.45 -19.89 10.37
CA LEU A 14 -20.77 -19.77 10.96
C LEU A 14 -21.75 -20.67 10.23
N GLY A 15 -22.47 -21.52 10.97
CA GLY A 15 -23.64 -22.23 10.45
C GLY A 15 -24.84 -21.30 10.27
N PRO A 16 -25.89 -21.70 9.51
CA PRO A 16 -27.06 -20.86 9.26
C PRO A 16 -27.77 -20.38 10.53
N GLU A 17 -27.93 -21.26 11.54
CA GLU A 17 -28.60 -20.92 12.81
C GLU A 17 -27.76 -19.96 13.67
N GLU A 18 -26.43 -20.21 13.76
CA GLU A 18 -25.50 -19.34 14.47
C GLU A 18 -25.46 -17.95 13.83
N TYR A 19 -25.44 -17.90 12.49
CA TYR A 19 -25.49 -16.66 11.73
C TYR A 19 -26.78 -15.88 12.02
N LEU A 20 -27.96 -16.52 11.93
CA LEU A 20 -29.25 -15.85 12.19
C LEU A 20 -29.33 -15.32 13.63
N THR A 21 -28.82 -16.07 14.58
CA THR A 21 -28.73 -15.62 15.97
C THR A 21 -27.81 -14.41 16.13
N ALA A 22 -26.66 -14.42 15.44
CA ALA A 22 -25.69 -13.34 15.51
C ALA A 22 -26.20 -12.01 14.92
N VAL A 23 -27.11 -12.03 13.95
CA VAL A 23 -27.59 -10.84 13.23
C VAL A 23 -28.92 -10.28 13.74
N ALA A 24 -29.65 -11.01 14.59
CA ALA A 24 -31.04 -10.72 14.95
C ALA A 24 -31.25 -9.28 15.45
N ASP A 25 -30.44 -8.84 16.40
CA ASP A 25 -30.60 -7.54 17.08
C ASP A 25 -29.48 -6.54 16.76
N GLN A 26 -28.75 -6.77 15.69
CA GLN A 26 -27.63 -5.89 15.33
C GLN A 26 -28.08 -4.65 14.55
N PRO A 27 -27.48 -3.49 14.81
CA PRO A 27 -27.74 -2.28 14.03
C PRO A 27 -27.27 -2.48 12.59
N LYS A 28 -27.93 -1.79 11.65
CA LYS A 28 -27.67 -1.88 10.21
C LYS A 28 -27.32 -0.50 9.63
N PRO A 29 -26.52 -0.42 8.55
CA PRO A 29 -25.99 -1.53 7.72
C PRO A 29 -24.96 -2.38 8.47
N LEU A 30 -25.03 -3.71 8.30
CA LEU A 30 -24.20 -4.66 9.02
C LEU A 30 -23.40 -5.54 8.04
N VAL A 31 -22.11 -5.70 8.31
CA VAL A 31 -21.21 -6.64 7.61
C VAL A 31 -20.78 -7.75 8.58
N ILE A 32 -20.83 -9.00 8.12
CA ILE A 32 -20.47 -10.16 8.93
C ILE A 32 -19.41 -10.96 8.17
N PRO A 33 -18.22 -11.22 8.76
CA PRO A 33 -17.20 -12.00 8.09
C PRO A 33 -17.59 -13.50 8.01
N LEU A 34 -18.22 -13.89 6.90
CA LEU A 34 -18.48 -15.28 6.56
C LEU A 34 -17.34 -15.81 5.71
N CYS A 35 -16.73 -16.92 6.11
CA CYS A 35 -15.59 -17.47 5.37
C CYS A 35 -15.51 -19.00 5.44
N ALA A 36 -14.80 -19.55 4.43
CA ALA A 36 -14.23 -20.89 4.49
C ALA A 36 -12.73 -20.81 4.77
N GLU A 37 -12.23 -21.71 5.61
CA GLU A 37 -10.81 -21.93 5.86
C GLU A 37 -10.37 -23.21 5.17
N LEU A 38 -9.34 -23.11 4.32
CA LEU A 38 -8.81 -24.19 3.49
C LEU A 38 -7.30 -24.33 3.68
N PRO A 39 -6.71 -25.49 3.37
CA PRO A 39 -5.26 -25.58 3.22
C PRO A 39 -4.74 -24.64 2.13
N LEU A 40 -3.51 -24.15 2.30
CA LEU A 40 -2.89 -23.29 1.30
C LEU A 40 -2.78 -24.04 -0.04
N PRO A 41 -3.29 -23.47 -1.17
CA PRO A 41 -3.21 -24.10 -2.48
C PRO A 41 -1.78 -24.11 -3.02
N GLN A 42 -1.53 -24.87 -4.08
CA GLN A 42 -0.23 -24.89 -4.76
C GLN A 42 -0.04 -23.71 -5.72
N CYS A 43 -1.13 -23.06 -6.14
CA CYS A 43 -1.08 -21.85 -6.96
C CYS A 43 -0.72 -20.62 -6.12
N SER A 44 -0.08 -19.64 -6.76
CA SER A 44 0.29 -18.38 -6.09
C SER A 44 -0.89 -17.40 -5.98
N PRO A 45 -0.81 -16.38 -5.11
CA PRO A 45 -1.79 -15.28 -5.09
C PRO A 45 -1.95 -14.60 -6.45
N LEU A 46 -0.85 -14.45 -7.19
CA LEU A 46 -0.84 -13.92 -8.55
C LEU A 46 -1.70 -14.76 -9.50
N ASP A 47 -1.56 -16.10 -9.47
CA ASP A 47 -2.34 -17.01 -10.32
C ASP A 47 -3.83 -16.92 -10.00
N VAL A 48 -4.17 -16.82 -8.70
CA VAL A 48 -5.56 -16.67 -8.25
C VAL A 48 -6.14 -15.33 -8.71
N PHE A 49 -5.39 -14.24 -8.60
CA PHE A 49 -5.83 -12.93 -9.08
C PHE A 49 -6.07 -12.94 -10.58
N LEU A 50 -5.11 -13.45 -11.37
CA LEU A 50 -5.22 -13.52 -12.83
C LEU A 50 -6.41 -14.36 -13.31
N ALA A 51 -6.64 -15.51 -12.67
CA ALA A 51 -7.72 -16.42 -13.05
C ALA A 51 -9.12 -15.84 -12.75
N ASN A 52 -9.21 -14.82 -11.90
CA ASN A 52 -10.48 -14.29 -11.43
C ASN A 52 -10.70 -12.81 -11.75
N ARG A 53 -9.69 -12.07 -12.24
CA ARG A 53 -9.86 -10.66 -12.57
C ARG A 53 -10.78 -10.49 -13.78
N ALA A 54 -11.80 -9.64 -13.66
CA ALA A 54 -12.72 -9.29 -14.75
C ALA A 54 -12.97 -7.77 -14.83
N GLY A 55 -12.47 -7.00 -13.88
CA GLY A 55 -12.67 -5.56 -13.75
C GLY A 55 -11.84 -5.00 -12.61
N PRO A 56 -12.29 -3.94 -11.93
CA PRO A 56 -11.61 -3.38 -10.78
C PRO A 56 -11.31 -4.42 -9.70
N GLY A 57 -10.15 -4.30 -9.06
CA GLY A 57 -9.72 -5.24 -8.04
C GLY A 57 -8.32 -4.95 -7.53
N PHE A 58 -7.85 -5.75 -6.60
CA PHE A 58 -6.51 -5.55 -6.02
C PHE A 58 -5.82 -6.85 -5.68
N LEU A 59 -4.50 -6.79 -5.71
CA LEU A 59 -3.59 -7.79 -5.18
C LEU A 59 -2.59 -7.09 -4.27
N LEU A 60 -2.58 -7.43 -2.99
CA LEU A 60 -1.57 -7.00 -2.02
C LEU A 60 -0.77 -8.22 -1.59
N GLU A 61 0.55 -8.21 -1.79
CA GLU A 61 1.42 -9.32 -1.42
C GLU A 61 2.54 -8.83 -0.51
N SER A 62 2.92 -9.66 0.46
CA SER A 62 4.15 -9.49 1.22
C SER A 62 5.14 -10.56 0.78
N MET A 63 6.19 -10.16 0.06
CA MET A 63 7.12 -11.12 -0.57
C MET A 63 8.46 -11.24 0.14
N GLU A 64 8.89 -10.22 0.86
CA GLU A 64 10.14 -10.19 1.60
C GLU A 64 9.96 -9.54 2.98
N GLY A 65 10.89 -9.80 3.88
CA GLY A 65 10.88 -9.29 5.24
C GLY A 65 10.77 -10.39 6.30
N SER A 66 10.84 -9.99 7.56
CA SER A 66 10.62 -10.93 8.67
C SER A 66 9.17 -11.46 8.65
N GLU A 67 8.93 -12.64 9.22
CA GLU A 67 7.58 -13.22 9.38
C GLU A 67 6.57 -12.27 10.07
N LYS A 68 7.07 -11.24 10.75
CA LYS A 68 6.26 -10.19 11.38
C LYS A 68 5.61 -9.25 10.36
N ILE A 69 6.24 -9.08 9.19
CA ILE A 69 5.83 -8.15 8.13
C ILE A 69 5.19 -8.96 6.99
N ALA A 70 5.87 -10.00 6.50
CA ALA A 70 5.49 -10.80 5.34
C ALA A 70 4.65 -12.02 5.73
N ARG A 71 3.41 -11.82 6.19
CA ARG A 71 2.54 -12.93 6.59
C ARG A 71 1.39 -13.18 5.62
N TYR A 72 0.75 -12.12 5.14
CA TYR A 72 -0.49 -12.23 4.38
C TYR A 72 -0.37 -11.72 2.97
N SER A 73 -1.11 -12.35 2.04
CA SER A 73 -1.48 -11.74 0.77
C SER A 73 -3.00 -11.65 0.69
N TYR A 74 -3.49 -10.53 0.13
CA TYR A 74 -4.91 -10.23 0.03
C TYR A 74 -5.29 -10.01 -1.43
N ILE A 75 -6.41 -10.59 -1.84
CA ILE A 75 -6.97 -10.45 -3.18
C ILE A 75 -8.42 -10.00 -3.03
N GLY A 76 -8.77 -8.88 -3.67
CA GLY A 76 -10.14 -8.44 -3.84
C GLY A 76 -10.49 -8.37 -5.30
N ILE A 77 -11.65 -8.87 -5.64
CA ILE A 77 -12.19 -8.93 -7.00
C ILE A 77 -13.59 -8.38 -6.94
N ASP A 78 -13.96 -7.58 -7.96
CA ASP A 78 -15.30 -7.01 -8.04
C ASP A 78 -15.72 -6.27 -6.76
N PRO A 79 -15.08 -5.14 -6.42
CA PRO A 79 -15.39 -4.37 -5.23
C PRO A 79 -16.84 -3.88 -5.26
N ALA A 80 -17.49 -3.81 -4.10
CA ALA A 80 -18.86 -3.36 -3.96
C ALA A 80 -19.07 -1.92 -4.49
N CYS A 81 -18.06 -1.05 -4.31
CA CYS A 81 -17.97 0.24 -4.97
C CYS A 81 -16.53 0.76 -4.98
N VAL A 82 -16.27 1.71 -5.89
CA VAL A 82 -15.06 2.53 -5.95
C VAL A 82 -15.42 3.95 -5.53
N ILE A 83 -14.66 4.50 -4.59
CA ILE A 83 -14.82 5.83 -4.05
C ILE A 83 -13.62 6.66 -4.48
N THR A 84 -13.87 7.77 -5.14
CA THR A 84 -12.84 8.73 -5.56
C THR A 84 -13.10 10.07 -4.88
N LEU A 85 -12.12 10.53 -4.13
CA LEU A 85 -12.11 11.83 -3.45
C LEU A 85 -11.07 12.73 -4.14
N GLY A 86 -11.53 13.77 -4.77
CA GLY A 86 -10.72 14.75 -5.46
C GLY A 86 -11.50 16.05 -5.55
N ARG A 87 -11.36 16.76 -6.67
CA ARG A 87 -12.15 17.97 -6.97
C ARG A 87 -13.65 17.71 -6.85
N GLU A 88 -14.09 16.55 -7.34
CA GLU A 88 -15.44 16.03 -7.15
C GLU A 88 -15.37 14.69 -6.41
N ILE A 89 -16.40 14.41 -5.63
CA ILE A 89 -16.55 13.13 -4.97
C ILE A 89 -17.38 12.25 -5.89
N SER A 90 -16.83 11.13 -6.31
CA SER A 90 -17.56 10.13 -7.07
C SER A 90 -17.57 8.78 -6.37
N VAL A 91 -18.70 8.09 -6.47
CA VAL A 91 -18.88 6.73 -5.95
C VAL A 91 -19.55 5.92 -7.05
N ALA A 92 -18.89 4.89 -7.53
CA ALA A 92 -19.37 4.01 -8.59
C ALA A 92 -19.42 2.56 -8.10
N GLY A 93 -20.51 1.84 -8.36
CA GLY A 93 -20.67 0.44 -7.96
C GLY A 93 -22.11 0.07 -7.67
N SER A 94 -22.34 -0.88 -6.76
CA SER A 94 -23.66 -1.36 -6.35
C SER A 94 -24.46 -0.26 -5.65
N ASP A 95 -25.73 -0.07 -6.02
CA ASP A 95 -26.63 0.99 -5.53
C ASP A 95 -26.69 1.05 -3.99
N ALA A 96 -26.74 -0.09 -3.33
CA ALA A 96 -26.81 -0.17 -1.87
C ALA A 96 -25.55 0.42 -1.18
N PHE A 97 -24.36 0.16 -1.75
CA PHE A 97 -23.11 0.69 -1.23
C PHE A 97 -22.87 2.14 -1.66
N VAL A 98 -23.26 2.50 -2.88
CA VAL A 98 -23.23 3.88 -3.37
C VAL A 98 -24.08 4.79 -2.47
N ALA A 99 -25.30 4.36 -2.10
CA ALA A 99 -26.16 5.12 -1.20
C ALA A 99 -25.53 5.38 0.16
N ILE A 100 -24.76 4.40 0.71
CA ILE A 100 -24.08 4.54 2.00
C ILE A 100 -22.82 5.41 1.87
N ALA A 101 -22.05 5.25 0.80
CA ALA A 101 -20.78 5.96 0.61
C ALA A 101 -20.96 7.40 0.07
N ARG A 102 -22.16 7.75 -0.39
CA ARG A 102 -22.47 9.09 -0.92
C ARG A 102 -22.35 10.16 0.17
N GLU A 103 -21.86 11.35 -0.22
CA GLU A 103 -21.75 12.54 0.62
C GLU A 103 -21.01 12.27 1.95
N PRO A 104 -19.73 11.84 1.91
CA PRO A 104 -18.96 11.61 3.12
C PRO A 104 -18.65 12.93 3.84
N GLU A 105 -18.85 12.94 5.15
CA GLU A 105 -18.53 14.09 6.00
C GLU A 105 -17.03 14.12 6.33
N GLY A 106 -16.47 15.32 6.45
CA GLY A 106 -15.09 15.51 6.88
C GLY A 106 -14.38 16.65 6.18
N LYS A 107 -13.41 17.24 6.88
CA LYS A 107 -12.63 18.38 6.38
C LYS A 107 -11.53 17.98 5.40
N ASN A 108 -11.06 16.75 5.49
CA ASN A 108 -9.99 16.21 4.68
C ASN A 108 -10.34 14.78 4.18
N PRO A 109 -9.63 14.25 3.18
CA PRO A 109 -9.93 12.94 2.60
C PRO A 109 -9.92 11.79 3.62
N VAL A 110 -9.06 11.83 4.65
CA VAL A 110 -8.98 10.79 5.68
C VAL A 110 -10.25 10.78 6.54
N ASP A 111 -10.74 11.97 6.93
CA ASP A 111 -11.98 12.09 7.71
C ASP A 111 -13.22 11.67 6.89
N ARG A 112 -13.22 11.92 5.57
CA ARG A 112 -14.28 11.47 4.67
C ARG A 112 -14.33 9.94 4.58
N ILE A 113 -13.18 9.27 4.43
CA ILE A 113 -13.09 7.79 4.46
C ILE A 113 -13.53 7.25 5.83
N ARG A 114 -13.11 7.88 6.93
CA ARG A 114 -13.59 7.59 8.29
C ARG A 114 -15.11 7.65 8.37
N SER A 115 -15.72 8.73 7.85
CA SER A 115 -17.16 8.93 7.83
C SER A 115 -17.90 7.81 7.11
N ILE A 116 -17.43 7.40 5.92
CA ILE A 116 -18.02 6.28 5.20
C ILE A 116 -17.95 5.00 6.01
N LEU A 117 -16.77 4.66 6.51
CA LEU A 117 -16.58 3.44 7.30
C LEU A 117 -17.40 3.44 8.59
N SER A 118 -17.65 4.61 9.21
CA SER A 118 -18.43 4.71 10.45
C SER A 118 -19.91 4.35 10.27
N ARG A 119 -20.39 4.37 9.02
CA ARG A 119 -21.77 3.99 8.67
C ARG A 119 -21.98 2.47 8.63
N PHE A 120 -20.89 1.69 8.67
CA PHE A 120 -20.96 0.22 8.69
C PHE A 120 -20.78 -0.30 10.12
N HIS A 121 -21.69 -1.15 10.55
CA HIS A 121 -21.52 -2.02 11.71
C HIS A 121 -20.89 -3.33 11.28
N TYR A 122 -20.17 -3.98 12.19
CA TYR A 122 -19.56 -5.28 11.92
C TYR A 122 -19.61 -6.17 13.16
N ILE A 123 -19.63 -7.48 12.93
CA ILE A 123 -19.51 -8.46 14.02
C ILE A 123 -18.04 -8.89 14.13
N ASN A 124 -17.48 -8.73 15.34
CA ASN A 124 -16.09 -9.10 15.59
C ASN A 124 -15.98 -10.61 15.75
N LEU A 125 -15.51 -11.29 14.70
CA LEU A 125 -15.20 -12.71 14.69
C LEU A 125 -13.68 -12.89 14.58
N ARG A 126 -13.20 -14.09 14.92
CA ARG A 126 -11.79 -14.43 14.72
C ARG A 126 -11.49 -14.49 13.22
N ALA A 127 -10.70 -13.55 12.74
CA ALA A 127 -10.34 -13.42 11.33
C ALA A 127 -8.85 -13.02 11.19
N PRO A 128 -8.24 -13.17 10.00
CA PRO A 128 -6.99 -12.51 9.64
C PRO A 128 -7.07 -10.98 9.85
N ARG A 129 -5.92 -10.29 9.74
CA ARG A 129 -5.85 -8.82 9.93
C ARG A 129 -6.81 -8.02 9.05
N PHE A 130 -7.11 -8.53 7.85
CA PHE A 130 -8.04 -7.92 6.92
C PHE A 130 -8.94 -8.98 6.31
N PHE A 131 -10.24 -8.75 6.31
CA PHE A 131 -11.26 -9.62 5.73
C PHE A 131 -12.27 -8.86 4.84
N GLY A 132 -12.07 -7.54 4.71
CA GLY A 132 -12.92 -6.62 3.96
C GLY A 132 -12.85 -5.21 4.56
N GLY A 133 -13.27 -4.23 3.79
CA GLY A 133 -13.17 -2.81 4.10
C GLY A 133 -12.72 -2.00 2.90
N MET A 134 -11.92 -0.98 3.13
CA MET A 134 -11.39 -0.07 2.12
C MET A 134 -9.96 -0.46 1.73
N VAL A 135 -9.68 -0.62 0.44
CA VAL A 135 -8.33 -0.83 -0.11
C VAL A 135 -8.06 0.24 -1.17
N GLY A 136 -6.94 0.93 -1.06
CA GLY A 136 -6.64 2.02 -1.98
C GLY A 136 -5.47 2.87 -1.54
N TYR A 137 -5.54 4.16 -1.88
CA TYR A 137 -4.47 5.09 -1.59
C TYR A 137 -4.98 6.47 -1.16
N PHE A 138 -4.11 7.16 -0.43
CA PHE A 138 -4.13 8.61 -0.26
C PHE A 138 -2.95 9.21 -1.02
N SER A 139 -3.19 10.26 -1.81
CA SER A 139 -2.12 11.02 -2.46
C SER A 139 -1.31 11.79 -1.42
N TYR A 140 -0.06 12.15 -1.77
CA TYR A 140 0.75 13.04 -0.92
C TYR A 140 0.07 14.39 -0.73
N ASP A 141 -0.62 14.88 -1.75
CA ASP A 141 -1.14 16.25 -1.81
C ASP A 141 -2.24 16.53 -0.78
N ILE A 142 -2.78 15.49 -0.09
CA ILE A 142 -3.66 15.69 1.07
C ILE A 142 -2.98 16.43 2.23
N VAL A 143 -1.64 16.60 2.20
CA VAL A 143 -0.91 17.40 3.19
C VAL A 143 -1.46 18.83 3.29
N HIS A 144 -1.97 19.37 2.19
CA HIS A 144 -2.56 20.72 2.15
C HIS A 144 -3.88 20.81 2.91
N ASP A 145 -4.61 19.69 3.02
CA ASP A 145 -5.85 19.59 3.81
C ASP A 145 -5.59 19.14 5.26
N LEU A 146 -4.44 18.51 5.54
CA LEU A 146 -4.07 18.06 6.87
C LEU A 146 -3.30 19.11 7.68
N PHE A 147 -2.59 20.02 7.00
CA PHE A 147 -1.70 21.00 7.64
C PHE A 147 -1.94 22.40 7.07
N ASP A 148 -2.67 23.23 7.81
CA ASP A 148 -2.96 24.62 7.42
C ASP A 148 -1.71 25.47 7.12
N GLN A 149 -0.55 25.07 7.67
CA GLN A 149 0.74 25.73 7.45
C GLN A 149 1.40 25.37 6.12
N VAL A 150 0.89 24.37 5.40
CA VAL A 150 1.40 23.92 4.10
C VAL A 150 0.44 24.38 3.00
N PRO A 151 0.58 25.60 2.48
CA PRO A 151 -0.38 26.13 1.52
C PRO A 151 -0.30 25.36 0.20
N ASP A 152 -1.45 25.07 -0.38
CA ASP A 152 -1.54 24.60 -1.75
C ASP A 152 -1.32 25.81 -2.69
N ARG A 153 -0.17 25.86 -3.32
CA ARG A 153 0.19 26.90 -4.27
C ARG A 153 -0.22 26.57 -5.70
N ARG A 154 -0.69 25.34 -5.93
CA ARG A 154 -1.10 24.84 -7.24
C ARG A 154 -2.59 25.04 -7.41
N LYS A 155 -3.00 25.37 -8.63
CA LYS A 155 -4.42 25.41 -8.93
C LYS A 155 -4.92 23.97 -8.89
N ARG A 156 -5.91 23.68 -8.02
CA ARG A 156 -6.58 22.38 -7.99
C ARG A 156 -7.17 21.97 -9.35
N GLU A 157 -7.31 22.93 -10.25
CA GLU A 157 -7.77 22.71 -11.62
C GLU A 157 -6.81 21.88 -12.48
N ASP A 158 -5.52 21.91 -12.15
CA ASP A 158 -4.46 21.18 -12.86
C ASP A 158 -4.15 19.82 -12.18
N GLN A 159 -4.91 19.43 -11.14
CA GLN A 159 -4.66 18.20 -10.39
C GLN A 159 -5.19 16.99 -11.15
N GLU A 160 -4.32 16.24 -11.79
CA GLU A 160 -4.62 15.01 -12.54
C GLU A 160 -4.90 13.79 -11.63
N CYS A 161 -4.35 13.80 -10.40
CA CYS A 161 -4.47 12.71 -9.43
C CYS A 161 -5.50 13.06 -8.34
N PRO A 162 -6.47 12.22 -8.03
CA PRO A 162 -7.39 12.43 -6.90
C PRO A 162 -6.65 12.37 -5.56
N ASP A 163 -7.20 13.07 -4.56
CA ASP A 163 -6.67 13.10 -3.19
C ASP A 163 -6.66 11.70 -2.55
N ALA A 164 -7.69 10.90 -2.85
CA ALA A 164 -7.77 9.53 -2.40
C ALA A 164 -8.66 8.68 -3.33
N ARG A 165 -8.33 7.40 -3.46
CA ARG A 165 -9.14 6.45 -4.22
C ARG A 165 -9.17 5.11 -3.51
N PHE A 166 -10.38 4.59 -3.26
CA PHE A 166 -10.57 3.37 -2.48
C PHE A 166 -11.60 2.45 -3.11
N MET A 167 -11.32 1.16 -3.11
CA MET A 167 -12.25 0.08 -3.34
C MET A 167 -12.85 -0.36 -2.02
N LEU A 168 -14.18 -0.33 -1.88
CA LEU A 168 -14.88 -0.94 -0.76
C LEU A 168 -15.18 -2.40 -1.11
N THR A 169 -14.60 -3.33 -0.37
CA THR A 169 -14.77 -4.75 -0.61
C THR A 169 -15.33 -5.47 0.60
N LYS A 170 -16.26 -6.39 0.37
CA LYS A 170 -16.81 -7.33 1.35
C LYS A 170 -16.39 -8.77 1.06
N ASP A 171 -15.83 -9.01 -0.10
CA ASP A 171 -15.32 -10.29 -0.57
C ASP A 171 -13.79 -10.20 -0.67
N CYS A 172 -13.09 -11.16 -0.07
CA CYS A 172 -11.63 -11.13 -0.01
C CYS A 172 -11.06 -12.55 0.08
N ILE A 173 -10.01 -12.83 -0.68
CA ILE A 173 -9.24 -14.07 -0.57
C ILE A 173 -7.95 -13.75 0.18
N VAL A 174 -7.66 -14.49 1.25
CA VAL A 174 -6.50 -14.23 2.12
C VAL A 174 -5.61 -15.45 2.19
N PHE A 175 -4.37 -15.28 1.78
CA PHE A 175 -3.31 -16.28 1.97
C PHE A 175 -2.58 -15.98 3.27
N ASP A 176 -2.62 -16.90 4.24
CA ASP A 176 -1.76 -16.90 5.42
C ASP A 176 -0.55 -17.80 5.14
N HIS A 177 0.55 -17.19 4.75
CA HIS A 177 1.77 -17.90 4.37
C HIS A 177 2.44 -18.59 5.56
N ARG A 178 2.27 -18.04 6.77
CA ARG A 178 2.84 -18.58 8.01
C ARG A 178 2.10 -19.85 8.46
N ASP A 179 0.79 -19.75 8.60
CA ASP A 179 -0.02 -20.86 9.11
C ASP A 179 -0.46 -21.81 7.96
N ARG A 180 -0.02 -21.53 6.71
CA ARG A 180 -0.31 -22.30 5.49
C ARG A 180 -1.80 -22.51 5.28
N ARG A 181 -2.58 -21.43 5.37
CA ARG A 181 -4.04 -21.42 5.24
C ARG A 181 -4.48 -20.45 4.15
N LEU A 182 -5.58 -20.80 3.53
CA LEU A 182 -6.33 -19.94 2.62
C LEU A 182 -7.70 -19.64 3.28
N PHE A 183 -8.05 -18.36 3.33
CA PHE A 183 -9.39 -17.94 3.73
C PHE A 183 -10.09 -17.32 2.53
N ILE A 184 -11.34 -17.72 2.31
CA ILE A 184 -12.19 -17.13 1.27
C ILE A 184 -13.36 -16.48 1.98
N PHE A 185 -13.38 -15.15 1.99
CA PHE A 185 -14.45 -14.34 2.56
C PHE A 185 -15.44 -13.93 1.50
N SER A 186 -16.73 -14.10 1.79
CA SER A 186 -17.82 -13.37 1.15
C SER A 186 -18.77 -12.95 2.25
N SER A 187 -18.66 -11.69 2.66
CA SER A 187 -19.33 -11.22 3.88
C SER A 187 -20.75 -10.77 3.57
N PRO A 188 -21.78 -11.38 4.20
CA PRO A 188 -23.14 -10.89 4.15
C PRO A 188 -23.21 -9.39 4.49
N PHE A 189 -23.95 -8.67 3.67
CA PHE A 189 -24.24 -7.26 3.87
C PHE A 189 -25.74 -7.07 4.09
N LEU A 190 -26.10 -6.65 5.31
CA LEU A 190 -27.49 -6.52 5.72
C LEU A 190 -27.88 -5.05 5.88
N THR A 191 -28.90 -4.66 5.15
CA THR A 191 -29.69 -3.45 5.37
C THR A 191 -31.02 -3.81 6.06
N TYR A 192 -31.88 -2.84 6.32
CA TYR A 192 -33.22 -3.10 6.89
C TYR A 192 -34.12 -3.90 5.95
N ASP A 193 -33.88 -3.80 4.62
CA ASP A 193 -34.67 -4.46 3.58
C ASP A 193 -34.07 -5.81 3.12
N THR A 194 -32.93 -6.21 3.66
CA THR A 194 -32.23 -7.43 3.25
C THR A 194 -32.78 -8.64 3.98
N ASP A 195 -33.17 -9.71 3.25
CA ASP A 195 -33.45 -11.02 3.84
C ASP A 195 -32.13 -11.70 4.28
N PRO A 196 -31.92 -11.89 5.58
CA PRO A 196 -30.67 -12.48 6.08
C PRO A 196 -30.42 -13.90 5.57
N VAL A 197 -31.49 -14.70 5.38
CA VAL A 197 -31.36 -16.10 4.93
C VAL A 197 -30.91 -16.16 3.47
N ALA A 198 -31.53 -15.33 2.62
CA ALA A 198 -31.16 -15.25 1.21
C ALA A 198 -29.72 -14.76 1.06
N GLU A 199 -29.32 -13.74 1.82
CA GLU A 199 -27.97 -13.18 1.74
C GLU A 199 -26.89 -14.16 2.25
N TYR A 200 -27.17 -14.91 3.34
CA TYR A 200 -26.29 -15.99 3.79
C TYR A 200 -26.06 -17.03 2.69
N ARG A 201 -27.17 -17.52 2.08
CA ARG A 201 -27.10 -18.53 1.01
C ARG A 201 -26.31 -18.03 -0.20
N ARG A 202 -26.52 -16.76 -0.59
CA ARG A 202 -25.78 -16.12 -1.67
C ARG A 202 -24.28 -16.10 -1.39
N CYS A 203 -23.88 -15.65 -0.21
CA CYS A 203 -22.48 -15.60 0.18
C CYS A 203 -21.84 -16.99 0.30
N ALA A 204 -22.55 -17.95 0.89
CA ALA A 204 -22.09 -19.34 1.00
C ALA A 204 -21.86 -19.98 -0.39
N ALA A 205 -22.78 -19.74 -1.35
CA ALA A 205 -22.64 -20.22 -2.72
C ALA A 205 -21.43 -19.56 -3.42
N HIS A 206 -21.23 -18.26 -3.22
CA HIS A 206 -20.09 -17.54 -3.80
C HIS A 206 -18.75 -18.04 -3.23
N ILE A 207 -18.65 -18.31 -1.93
CA ILE A 207 -17.46 -18.91 -1.33
C ILE A 207 -17.16 -20.28 -1.96
N ALA A 208 -18.20 -21.12 -2.14
CA ALA A 208 -18.04 -22.45 -2.73
C ALA A 208 -17.58 -22.35 -4.21
N GLU A 209 -18.13 -21.40 -4.98
CA GLU A 209 -17.73 -21.13 -6.36
C GLU A 209 -16.25 -20.72 -6.43
N LEU A 210 -15.83 -19.74 -5.62
CA LEU A 210 -14.43 -19.29 -5.57
C LEU A 210 -13.49 -20.42 -5.15
N ALA A 211 -13.86 -21.22 -4.16
CA ALA A 211 -13.07 -22.38 -3.74
C ALA A 211 -12.89 -23.38 -4.89
N GLY A 212 -13.97 -23.67 -5.66
CA GLY A 212 -13.91 -24.53 -6.82
C GLY A 212 -13.02 -23.97 -7.94
N ARG A 213 -13.13 -22.68 -8.23
CA ARG A 213 -12.25 -22.00 -9.21
C ARG A 213 -10.78 -22.08 -8.80
N ILE A 214 -10.45 -21.77 -7.53
CA ILE A 214 -9.08 -21.81 -7.01
C ILE A 214 -8.52 -23.24 -7.07
N ALA A 215 -9.32 -24.25 -6.73
CA ALA A 215 -8.91 -25.64 -6.80
C ALA A 215 -8.61 -26.13 -8.23
N SER A 216 -9.22 -25.50 -9.23
CA SER A 216 -9.01 -25.81 -10.66
C SER A 216 -7.78 -25.13 -11.26
N ILE A 217 -7.16 -24.17 -10.59
CA ILE A 217 -5.94 -23.51 -11.04
C ILE A 217 -4.78 -24.51 -10.95
N PRO A 218 -4.06 -24.75 -12.05
CA PRO A 218 -2.91 -25.67 -12.02
C PRO A 218 -1.89 -25.23 -10.99
N GLY A 219 -1.43 -26.17 -10.15
CA GLY A 219 -0.34 -25.89 -9.21
C GLY A 219 0.93 -25.43 -9.94
N ALA A 220 1.74 -24.64 -9.24
CA ALA A 220 2.95 -23.96 -9.72
C ALA A 220 4.10 -24.88 -10.18
N SER A 221 3.83 -26.10 -10.64
CA SER A 221 4.83 -26.96 -11.35
C SER A 221 5.20 -26.42 -12.73
N ARG A 222 4.53 -25.39 -13.22
CA ARG A 222 5.04 -24.55 -14.30
C ARG A 222 5.59 -23.27 -13.67
N LYS A 223 6.88 -23.00 -13.92
CA LYS A 223 7.38 -21.61 -13.91
C LYS A 223 6.30 -20.74 -14.51
N PRO A 224 5.98 -19.57 -13.91
CA PRO A 224 4.89 -18.74 -14.41
C PRO A 224 5.05 -18.58 -15.93
N ASP A 225 4.26 -19.37 -16.67
CA ASP A 225 4.03 -19.24 -18.09
C ASP A 225 2.94 -18.14 -18.36
N VAL A 226 2.79 -17.16 -17.49
CA VAL A 226 2.68 -15.81 -18.01
C VAL A 226 4.04 -15.64 -18.62
N ALA A 227 4.12 -15.93 -19.91
CA ALA A 227 5.28 -15.69 -20.70
C ALA A 227 5.66 -14.21 -20.59
N VAL A 228 6.29 -13.85 -19.49
CA VAL A 228 7.54 -13.17 -19.62
C VAL A 228 8.39 -14.22 -20.34
N GLN A 229 8.04 -14.49 -21.62
CA GLN A 229 9.05 -14.76 -22.58
C GLN A 229 9.99 -13.57 -22.38
N ALA A 230 10.92 -13.74 -21.43
CA ALA A 230 12.22 -13.16 -21.60
C ALA A 230 12.60 -13.67 -22.99
N SER A 231 12.11 -12.97 -24.00
CA SER A 231 12.70 -12.98 -25.32
C SER A 231 14.12 -12.54 -25.03
N LYS A 232 15.00 -13.53 -24.89
CA LYS A 232 16.44 -13.34 -24.72
C LYS A 232 17.05 -12.53 -25.88
N GLU A 233 16.21 -12.01 -26.77
CA GLU A 233 16.58 -11.31 -28.00
C GLU A 233 15.49 -10.35 -28.49
N LYS A 234 14.95 -9.49 -27.63
CA LYS A 234 14.50 -8.18 -28.11
C LYS A 234 15.03 -7.18 -27.13
N SER A 235 16.10 -6.51 -27.49
CA SER A 235 16.45 -5.18 -27.04
C SER A 235 15.19 -4.33 -27.18
N GLY A 236 14.36 -4.28 -26.14
CA GLY A 236 13.23 -3.36 -26.09
C GLY A 236 13.81 -1.98 -26.28
N LYS A 237 13.23 -1.17 -27.14
CA LYS A 237 13.54 0.25 -27.19
C LYS A 237 13.48 0.76 -25.76
N LYS A 238 14.56 1.40 -25.30
CA LYS A 238 14.49 2.12 -24.02
C LYS A 238 13.30 3.08 -24.11
N PRO A 239 12.37 3.05 -23.17
CA PRO A 239 11.25 3.97 -23.21
C PRO A 239 11.81 5.39 -23.30
N GLY A 240 11.33 6.17 -24.25
CA GLY A 240 11.61 7.60 -24.29
C GLY A 240 10.95 8.24 -23.08
N LEU A 241 11.69 8.34 -21.97
CA LEU A 241 11.19 8.93 -20.73
C LEU A 241 11.18 10.45 -20.88
N ALA A 242 10.01 11.04 -20.72
CA ALA A 242 9.86 12.46 -20.51
C ALA A 242 10.08 12.76 -19.02
N ASP A 243 11.00 13.64 -18.70
CA ASP A 243 11.29 14.11 -17.33
C ASP A 243 10.63 15.48 -17.13
N ASN A 244 9.90 15.67 -16.05
CA ASN A 244 9.16 16.90 -15.78
C ASN A 244 10.06 18.07 -15.31
N THR A 245 11.26 17.79 -14.79
CA THR A 245 12.10 18.80 -14.15
C THR A 245 13.35 19.12 -14.98
N GLY A 246 13.96 18.09 -15.58
CA GLY A 246 15.26 18.22 -16.23
C GLY A 246 16.43 18.36 -15.24
N ARG A 247 17.63 17.93 -15.70
CA ARG A 247 18.81 17.81 -14.83
C ARG A 247 19.24 19.12 -14.20
N ASP A 248 19.36 20.18 -15.00
CA ASP A 248 19.87 21.46 -14.51
C ASP A 248 18.92 22.12 -13.51
N ALA A 249 17.61 22.05 -13.76
CA ALA A 249 16.60 22.57 -12.84
C ALA A 249 16.59 21.79 -11.51
N PHE A 250 16.72 20.44 -11.57
CA PHE A 250 16.82 19.62 -10.36
C PHE A 250 18.07 19.97 -9.53
N MET A 251 19.24 20.09 -10.18
CA MET A 251 20.47 20.46 -9.49
C MET A 251 20.40 21.88 -8.89
N HIS A 252 19.75 22.82 -9.57
CA HIS A 252 19.50 24.16 -9.03
C HIS A 252 18.60 24.11 -7.78
N ALA A 253 17.51 23.32 -7.82
CA ALA A 253 16.63 23.12 -6.67
C ALA A 253 17.36 22.48 -5.47
N VAL A 254 18.27 21.52 -5.71
CA VAL A 254 19.16 20.98 -4.66
C VAL A 254 19.97 22.11 -4.01
N GLY A 255 20.53 23.04 -4.82
CA GLY A 255 21.25 24.22 -4.32
C GLY A 255 20.38 25.08 -3.40
N GLY A 256 19.16 25.41 -3.82
CA GLY A 256 18.21 26.20 -3.04
C GLY A 256 17.83 25.53 -1.70
N ILE A 257 17.59 24.20 -1.71
CA ILE A 257 17.31 23.45 -0.48
C ILE A 257 18.52 23.51 0.48
N LYS A 258 19.74 23.42 -0.04
CA LYS A 258 20.97 23.54 0.81
C LYS A 258 21.09 24.92 1.44
N GLU A 259 20.66 25.99 0.77
CA GLU A 259 20.61 27.33 1.36
C GLU A 259 19.67 27.37 2.57
N HIS A 260 18.49 26.73 2.49
CA HIS A 260 17.58 26.60 3.64
C HIS A 260 18.18 25.78 4.79
N ILE A 261 18.98 24.74 4.49
CA ILE A 261 19.69 23.98 5.51
C ILE A 261 20.75 24.84 6.21
N VAL A 262 21.54 25.58 5.44
CA VAL A 262 22.57 26.50 6.00
C VAL A 262 21.93 27.63 6.81
N ALA A 263 20.76 28.13 6.40
CA ALA A 263 19.99 29.12 7.15
C ALA A 263 19.37 28.56 8.45
N GLY A 264 19.37 27.24 8.63
CA GLY A 264 18.82 26.59 9.83
C GLY A 264 17.29 26.37 9.76
N ASP A 265 16.68 26.51 8.61
CA ASP A 265 15.24 26.28 8.40
C ASP A 265 14.88 24.81 8.55
N ILE A 266 15.72 23.91 8.01
CA ILE A 266 15.53 22.45 7.99
C ILE A 266 16.87 21.73 8.15
N PHE A 267 16.80 20.45 8.54
CA PHE A 267 17.96 19.54 8.51
C PHE A 267 18.03 18.76 7.21
N GLN A 268 16.87 18.45 6.65
CA GLN A 268 16.70 17.59 5.46
C GLN A 268 15.39 17.90 4.76
N ALA A 269 15.39 17.85 3.41
CA ALA A 269 14.17 17.75 2.62
C ALA A 269 14.36 16.75 1.47
N VAL A 270 13.30 16.03 1.11
CA VAL A 270 13.33 15.08 -0.03
C VAL A 270 12.83 15.78 -1.29
N LEU A 271 13.72 16.00 -2.24
CA LEU A 271 13.40 16.55 -3.56
C LEU A 271 13.13 15.41 -4.54
N SER A 272 12.03 15.48 -5.29
CA SER A 272 11.66 14.45 -6.25
C SER A 272 11.44 14.97 -7.66
N ARG A 273 11.47 14.05 -8.64
CA ARG A 273 11.13 14.31 -10.04
C ARG A 273 10.33 13.16 -10.62
N ARG A 274 9.51 13.45 -11.63
CA ARG A 274 8.62 12.52 -12.30
C ARG A 274 9.13 12.21 -13.72
N MET A 275 9.05 10.93 -14.08
CA MET A 275 9.40 10.41 -15.39
C MET A 275 8.20 9.67 -15.98
N GLU A 276 7.90 9.90 -17.24
CA GLU A 276 6.73 9.33 -17.90
C GLU A 276 7.06 8.69 -19.24
N CYS A 277 6.36 7.64 -19.59
CA CYS A 277 6.45 7.00 -20.90
C CYS A 277 5.10 6.41 -21.33
N PRO A 278 4.83 6.28 -22.64
CA PRO A 278 3.65 5.58 -23.14
C PRO A 278 3.76 4.08 -22.84
N VAL A 279 2.63 3.44 -22.53
CA VAL A 279 2.53 1.98 -22.29
C VAL A 279 1.27 1.40 -22.93
N ALA A 280 1.28 0.08 -23.15
CA ALA A 280 0.14 -0.67 -23.66
C ALA A 280 -1.04 -0.70 -22.65
N PRO A 281 -2.27 -0.97 -23.11
CA PRO A 281 -3.47 -0.90 -22.29
C PRO A 281 -3.53 -1.85 -21.10
N ASP A 282 -2.86 -3.02 -21.14
CA ASP A 282 -2.78 -3.93 -19.98
C ASP A 282 -1.43 -3.76 -19.27
N PRO A 283 -1.37 -3.06 -18.13
CA PRO A 283 -0.14 -2.85 -17.38
C PRO A 283 0.21 -3.98 -16.41
N PHE A 284 -0.62 -5.02 -16.28
CA PHE A 284 -0.37 -6.12 -15.33
C PHE A 284 0.99 -6.81 -15.51
N PRO A 285 1.52 -6.98 -16.74
CA PRO A 285 2.89 -7.49 -16.94
C PRO A 285 3.98 -6.67 -16.23
N ILE A 286 3.77 -5.36 -16.00
CA ILE A 286 4.69 -4.51 -15.23
C ILE A 286 4.75 -5.01 -13.78
N TYR A 287 3.60 -5.33 -13.17
CA TYR A 287 3.55 -5.91 -11.82
C TYR A 287 4.28 -7.24 -11.74
N ALA A 288 4.04 -8.14 -12.68
CA ALA A 288 4.68 -9.46 -12.73
C ALA A 288 6.22 -9.35 -12.86
N ALA A 289 6.69 -8.40 -13.69
CA ALA A 289 8.12 -8.11 -13.83
C ALA A 289 8.70 -7.50 -12.56
N LEU A 290 8.02 -6.48 -11.98
CA LEU A 290 8.46 -5.79 -10.76
C LEU A 290 8.56 -6.75 -9.57
N ARG A 291 7.61 -7.68 -9.44
CA ARG A 291 7.59 -8.74 -8.43
C ARG A 291 8.84 -9.63 -8.48
N THR A 292 9.41 -9.81 -9.66
CA THR A 292 10.65 -10.60 -9.87
C THR A 292 11.90 -9.76 -9.69
N ILE A 293 11.88 -8.50 -10.16
CA ILE A 293 13.06 -7.61 -10.16
C ILE A 293 13.33 -7.05 -8.76
N ASN A 294 12.26 -6.68 -8.06
CA ASN A 294 12.34 -5.97 -6.76
C ASN A 294 11.27 -6.47 -5.79
N PRO A 295 11.31 -7.75 -5.38
CA PRO A 295 10.39 -8.23 -4.34
C PRO A 295 10.53 -7.37 -3.09
N SER A 296 9.40 -7.05 -2.45
CA SER A 296 9.33 -6.09 -1.34
C SER A 296 8.27 -6.50 -0.32
N PRO A 297 8.34 -6.00 0.93
CA PRO A 297 7.34 -6.28 1.96
C PRO A 297 5.92 -5.84 1.57
N TYR A 298 5.80 -4.80 0.78
CA TYR A 298 4.54 -4.24 0.33
C TYR A 298 4.49 -4.18 -1.19
N MET A 299 4.15 -5.31 -1.81
CA MET A 299 3.82 -5.38 -3.23
C MET A 299 2.34 -5.12 -3.41
N TYR A 300 1.98 -4.28 -4.37
CA TYR A 300 0.59 -3.98 -4.66
C TYR A 300 0.32 -3.76 -6.14
N TYR A 301 -0.83 -4.26 -6.56
CA TYR A 301 -1.49 -3.96 -7.82
C TYR A 301 -2.91 -3.54 -7.51
N LEU A 302 -3.24 -2.28 -7.73
CA LEU A 302 -4.59 -1.75 -7.59
C LEU A 302 -5.10 -1.41 -8.98
N ASP A 303 -6.22 -1.98 -9.38
CA ASP A 303 -6.87 -1.74 -10.66
C ASP A 303 -8.21 -1.06 -10.41
N PHE A 304 -8.31 0.21 -10.78
CA PHE A 304 -9.55 0.98 -10.69
C PHE A 304 -10.32 1.03 -12.01
N GLY A 305 -9.83 0.33 -13.04
CA GLY A 305 -10.37 0.34 -14.39
C GLY A 305 -9.66 1.36 -15.29
N ASP A 306 -9.79 2.63 -14.99
CA ASP A 306 -9.18 3.76 -15.70
C ASP A 306 -7.77 4.12 -15.22
N GLU A 307 -7.39 3.67 -14.05
CA GLU A 307 -6.08 3.89 -13.42
C GLU A 307 -5.59 2.61 -12.75
N GLN A 308 -4.30 2.31 -12.89
CA GLN A 308 -3.64 1.23 -12.17
C GLN A 308 -2.47 1.76 -11.36
N VAL A 309 -2.35 1.27 -10.11
CA VAL A 309 -1.25 1.62 -9.19
C VAL A 309 -0.45 0.36 -8.88
N ILE A 310 0.81 0.36 -9.29
CA ILE A 310 1.69 -0.81 -9.27
C ILE A 310 2.92 -0.49 -8.45
N GLY A 311 3.16 -1.20 -7.35
CA GLY A 311 4.26 -0.83 -6.48
C GLY A 311 4.95 -1.99 -5.78
N ALA A 312 6.17 -1.69 -5.35
CA ALA A 312 7.06 -2.54 -4.57
C ALA A 312 7.68 -1.73 -3.42
N SER A 313 6.84 -1.28 -2.49
CA SER A 313 7.30 -0.43 -1.38
C SER A 313 8.05 -1.25 -0.33
N PRO A 314 9.23 -0.79 0.08
CA PRO A 314 9.97 -1.43 1.16
C PRO A 314 9.51 -1.01 2.55
N GLU A 315 8.72 0.08 2.68
CA GLU A 315 8.56 0.79 3.95
C GLU A 315 7.11 0.93 4.39
N MET A 316 6.86 0.54 5.65
CA MET A 316 5.59 0.76 6.33
C MET A 316 5.47 2.24 6.72
N LEU A 317 4.33 2.85 6.39
CA LEU A 317 3.97 4.15 6.96
C LEU A 317 3.45 3.96 8.40
N VAL A 318 2.37 3.20 8.54
CA VAL A 318 1.75 2.94 9.85
C VAL A 318 0.86 1.69 9.78
N ARG A 319 0.83 0.94 10.89
CA ARG A 319 -0.11 -0.15 11.12
C ARG A 319 -0.82 0.05 12.46
N VAL A 320 -2.13 -0.13 12.46
CA VAL A 320 -2.94 -0.19 13.67
C VAL A 320 -3.64 -1.54 13.74
N GLU A 321 -3.38 -2.29 14.79
CA GLU A 321 -4.00 -3.58 15.05
C GLU A 321 -4.48 -3.62 16.50
N LYS A 322 -5.78 -3.76 16.72
CA LYS A 322 -6.37 -3.78 18.07
C LYS A 322 -5.85 -2.64 18.98
N ARG A 323 -5.84 -1.41 18.47
CA ARG A 323 -5.35 -0.19 19.14
C ARG A 323 -3.82 -0.10 19.34
N ARG A 324 -3.05 -1.08 18.91
CA ARG A 324 -1.58 -0.97 18.86
C ARG A 324 -1.20 -0.28 17.57
N VAL A 325 -0.56 0.88 17.70
CA VAL A 325 0.03 1.61 16.58
C VAL A 325 1.48 1.17 16.44
N THR A 326 1.90 0.89 15.21
CA THR A 326 3.27 0.47 14.89
C THR A 326 3.75 1.23 13.66
N THR A 327 4.98 1.72 13.69
CA THR A 327 5.72 2.20 12.52
C THR A 327 7.13 1.61 12.55
N VAL A 328 7.71 1.45 11.37
CA VAL A 328 9.01 0.77 11.20
C VAL A 328 9.93 1.64 10.35
N PRO A 329 10.59 2.64 10.97
CA PRO A 329 11.56 3.46 10.25
C PRO A 329 12.73 2.60 9.76
N ILE A 330 13.11 2.82 8.51
CA ILE A 330 14.20 2.13 7.81
C ILE A 330 15.18 3.20 7.34
N ALA A 331 16.47 3.02 7.65
CA ALA A 331 17.55 3.87 7.13
C ALA A 331 18.82 3.06 6.94
N GLY A 332 19.74 3.62 6.20
CA GLY A 332 21.00 2.97 5.90
C GLY A 332 20.85 1.76 4.97
N THR A 333 21.75 1.63 4.03
CA THR A 333 21.71 0.53 3.07
C THR A 333 23.11 0.01 2.82
N ARG A 334 23.27 -1.31 2.82
CA ARG A 334 24.45 -2.00 2.29
C ARG A 334 24.00 -3.13 1.34
N PRO A 335 24.78 -3.44 0.31
CA PRO A 335 24.51 -4.60 -0.52
C PRO A 335 24.59 -5.89 0.29
N ARG A 336 24.02 -6.97 -0.27
CA ARG A 336 24.25 -8.31 0.24
C ARG A 336 25.70 -8.75 -0.07
N GLY A 337 26.31 -9.45 0.84
CA GLY A 337 27.62 -10.07 0.63
C GLY A 337 27.54 -11.29 -0.30
N ALA A 338 28.64 -11.63 -0.96
CA ALA A 338 28.77 -12.84 -1.79
C ALA A 338 28.59 -14.13 -0.97
N ASP A 339 28.92 -14.07 0.32
CA ASP A 339 28.73 -15.15 1.27
C ASP A 339 28.26 -14.64 2.65
N LYS A 340 27.98 -15.59 3.57
CA LYS A 340 27.50 -15.27 4.93
C LYS A 340 28.50 -14.46 5.77
N SER A 341 29.81 -14.58 5.51
CA SER A 341 30.85 -13.87 6.24
C SER A 341 30.91 -12.41 5.81
N GLU A 342 30.92 -12.17 4.50
CA GLU A 342 30.87 -10.83 3.92
C GLU A 342 29.56 -10.11 4.26
N ASP A 343 28.43 -10.83 4.20
CA ASP A 343 27.11 -10.32 4.60
C ASP A 343 27.13 -9.80 6.07
N LYS A 344 27.77 -10.56 6.96
CA LYS A 344 27.94 -10.17 8.37
C LYS A 344 28.86 -8.96 8.53
N LYS A 345 29.94 -8.90 7.75
CA LYS A 345 30.88 -7.78 7.75
C LYS A 345 30.19 -6.49 7.31
N LEU A 346 29.48 -6.51 6.19
CA LEU A 346 28.73 -5.36 5.69
C LEU A 346 27.63 -4.90 6.67
N ALA A 347 26.96 -5.83 7.35
CA ALA A 347 26.02 -5.50 8.43
C ALA A 347 26.71 -4.80 9.61
N GLN A 348 27.88 -5.25 10.01
CA GLN A 348 28.64 -4.60 11.08
C GLN A 348 29.16 -3.22 10.67
N GLU A 349 29.63 -3.07 9.44
CA GLU A 349 30.02 -1.76 8.88
C GLU A 349 28.85 -0.77 8.92
N LEU A 350 27.64 -1.20 8.53
CA LEU A 350 26.44 -0.37 8.60
C LEU A 350 26.13 0.07 10.05
N LEU A 351 26.19 -0.87 11.00
CA LEU A 351 25.92 -0.58 12.43
C LEU A 351 26.98 0.31 13.07
N LEU A 352 28.19 0.38 12.52
CA LEU A 352 29.29 1.23 13.02
C LEU A 352 29.36 2.59 12.30
N ASP A 353 28.67 2.75 11.19
CA ASP A 353 28.67 3.99 10.42
C ASP A 353 27.97 5.10 11.21
N ARG A 354 28.73 6.14 11.57
CA ARG A 354 28.23 7.25 12.40
C ARG A 354 27.14 8.08 11.72
N LYS A 355 27.25 8.28 10.40
CA LYS A 355 26.29 9.05 9.62
C LYS A 355 24.95 8.31 9.54
N GLU A 356 24.99 7.04 9.11
CA GLU A 356 23.82 6.18 8.99
C GLU A 356 23.07 6.03 10.34
N ARG A 357 23.81 5.87 11.43
CA ARG A 357 23.25 5.81 12.78
C ARG A 357 22.59 7.12 13.22
N ALA A 358 23.20 8.26 12.91
CA ALA A 358 22.64 9.56 13.25
C ALA A 358 21.33 9.82 12.48
N GLU A 359 21.32 9.52 11.17
CA GLU A 359 20.13 9.61 10.34
C GLU A 359 19.02 8.67 10.85
N HIS A 360 19.36 7.42 11.13
CA HIS A 360 18.40 6.45 11.66
C HIS A 360 17.82 6.88 13.01
N THR A 361 18.65 7.41 13.92
CA THR A 361 18.18 7.94 15.21
C THR A 361 17.20 9.09 15.01
N MET A 362 17.46 10.00 14.06
CA MET A 362 16.55 11.09 13.73
C MET A 362 15.19 10.57 13.23
N LEU A 363 15.17 9.54 12.38
CA LEU A 363 13.94 8.93 11.89
C LEU A 363 13.15 8.21 13.00
N VAL A 364 13.85 7.53 13.91
CA VAL A 364 13.22 6.91 15.09
C VAL A 364 12.61 7.96 16.01
N ASP A 365 13.29 9.08 16.26
CA ASP A 365 12.75 10.17 17.07
C ASP A 365 11.56 10.85 16.40
N LEU A 366 11.57 11.03 15.08
CA LEU A 366 10.43 11.51 14.32
C LEU A 366 9.24 10.55 14.46
N ALA A 367 9.45 9.25 14.30
CA ALA A 367 8.42 8.23 14.49
C ALA A 367 7.85 8.23 15.92
N ARG A 368 8.71 8.38 16.93
CA ARG A 368 8.26 8.52 18.34
C ARG A 368 7.42 9.77 18.55
N ASN A 369 7.79 10.87 17.94
CA ASN A 369 7.03 12.13 18.00
C ASN A 369 5.66 11.97 17.30
N ASP A 370 5.62 11.36 16.13
CA ASP A 370 4.37 11.10 15.40
C ASP A 370 3.41 10.21 16.23
N LEU A 371 3.90 9.11 16.79
CA LEU A 371 3.10 8.25 17.67
C LEU A 371 2.71 8.94 18.98
N GLY A 372 3.58 9.81 19.52
CA GLY A 372 3.35 10.53 20.77
C GLY A 372 2.11 11.43 20.76
N ARG A 373 1.70 11.89 19.56
CA ARG A 373 0.51 12.73 19.38
C ARG A 373 -0.81 11.98 19.56
N VAL A 374 -0.81 10.66 19.33
CA VAL A 374 -2.03 9.85 19.26
C VAL A 374 -2.04 8.67 20.23
N CYS A 375 -0.91 8.35 20.83
CA CYS A 375 -0.79 7.24 21.77
C CYS A 375 -0.87 7.70 23.22
N LYS A 376 -1.32 6.80 24.10
CA LYS A 376 -1.38 7.01 25.54
C LYS A 376 0.00 7.40 26.09
N PHE A 377 0.02 8.36 27.00
CA PHE A 377 1.25 8.78 27.66
C PHE A 377 2.00 7.58 28.27
N GLY A 378 3.32 7.53 28.04
CA GLY A 378 4.17 6.43 28.53
C GLY A 378 4.05 5.12 27.76
N SER A 379 3.17 5.01 26.75
CA SER A 379 3.01 3.78 25.96
C SER A 379 3.89 3.72 24.71
N VAL A 380 4.47 4.85 24.28
CA VAL A 380 5.35 4.89 23.10
C VAL A 380 6.74 4.38 23.48
N GLY A 381 7.17 3.34 22.81
CA GLY A 381 8.48 2.72 23.03
C GLY A 381 9.09 2.19 21.74
N VAL A 382 10.41 1.99 21.76
CA VAL A 382 11.17 1.35 20.70
C VAL A 382 11.39 -0.10 21.12
N SER A 383 10.64 -1.03 20.51
CA SER A 383 10.72 -2.46 20.85
C SER A 383 11.91 -3.17 20.21
N GLU A 384 12.42 -2.61 19.10
CA GLU A 384 13.61 -3.07 18.40
C GLU A 384 14.35 -1.83 17.88
N PHE A 385 15.63 -1.70 18.21
CA PHE A 385 16.44 -0.53 17.85
C PHE A 385 17.67 -0.94 17.07
N MET A 386 17.82 -0.39 15.85
CA MET A 386 18.95 -0.63 14.96
C MET A 386 19.20 -2.12 14.65
N GLY A 387 18.13 -2.91 14.46
CA GLY A 387 18.23 -4.27 13.94
C GLY A 387 18.64 -4.27 12.47
N ILE A 388 19.29 -5.35 12.02
CA ILE A 388 19.59 -5.53 10.58
C ILE A 388 18.56 -6.46 9.98
N GLU A 389 17.78 -5.95 9.02
CA GLU A 389 16.92 -6.77 8.17
C GLU A 389 17.56 -6.98 6.81
N LYS A 390 17.50 -8.24 6.35
CA LYS A 390 18.11 -8.69 5.09
C LYS A 390 17.03 -8.93 4.05
N PHE A 391 17.18 -8.26 2.92
CA PHE A 391 16.37 -8.43 1.71
C PHE A 391 17.17 -9.16 0.63
N SER A 392 16.57 -9.42 -0.52
CA SER A 392 17.21 -10.15 -1.62
C SER A 392 18.54 -9.52 -2.09
N HIS A 393 18.59 -8.21 -2.23
CA HIS A 393 19.72 -7.49 -2.81
C HIS A 393 20.44 -6.55 -1.84
N VAL A 394 19.79 -6.18 -0.75
CA VAL A 394 20.29 -5.20 0.21
C VAL A 394 19.99 -5.64 1.64
N GLN A 395 20.64 -5.01 2.59
CA GLN A 395 20.34 -5.08 4.03
C GLN A 395 20.21 -3.66 4.58
N HIS A 396 19.26 -3.48 5.48
CA HIS A 396 18.92 -2.19 6.06
C HIS A 396 19.01 -2.21 7.57
N MET A 397 19.23 -1.02 8.15
CA MET A 397 19.04 -0.78 9.58
C MET A 397 17.57 -0.45 9.82
N VAL A 398 16.94 -1.18 10.72
CA VAL A 398 15.50 -1.12 11.00
C VAL A 398 15.24 -0.95 12.48
N SER A 399 14.26 -0.14 12.83
CA SER A 399 13.75 -0.03 14.21
C SER A 399 12.23 -0.16 14.21
N THR A 400 11.68 -0.64 15.32
CA THR A 400 10.23 -0.77 15.51
C THR A 400 9.79 0.16 16.64
N VAL A 401 8.94 1.13 16.31
CA VAL A 401 8.32 2.05 17.27
C VAL A 401 6.86 1.67 17.43
N GLN A 402 6.40 1.52 18.68
CA GLN A 402 5.05 1.10 19.00
C GLN A 402 4.43 1.94 20.11
N GLY A 403 3.10 2.06 20.08
CA GLY A 403 2.34 2.70 21.14
C GLY A 403 0.90 2.18 21.20
N THR A 404 0.17 2.54 22.24
CA THR A 404 -1.25 2.22 22.41
C THR A 404 -2.07 3.47 22.13
N LEU A 405 -2.95 3.42 21.14
CA LEU A 405 -3.83 4.52 20.75
C LEU A 405 -4.68 5.03 21.92
N MET A 406 -4.84 6.35 22.07
CA MET A 406 -5.70 6.97 23.09
C MET A 406 -7.17 6.56 22.87
N ASP A 407 -7.95 6.40 23.96
CA ASP A 407 -9.28 5.79 23.89
C ASP A 407 -10.29 6.56 23.02
N HIS A 408 -10.14 7.87 22.91
CA HIS A 408 -10.99 8.75 22.10
C HIS A 408 -10.54 8.93 20.64
N LEU A 409 -9.39 8.32 20.25
CA LEU A 409 -8.84 8.38 18.90
C LEU A 409 -9.01 7.03 18.20
N ASP A 410 -8.99 7.05 16.86
CA ASP A 410 -9.11 5.87 16.02
C ASP A 410 -7.91 5.67 15.06
N CYS A 411 -7.98 4.65 14.22
CA CYS A 411 -6.92 4.32 13.29
C CYS A 411 -6.63 5.43 12.26
N CYS A 412 -7.63 6.23 11.89
CA CYS A 412 -7.47 7.36 10.98
C CYS A 412 -6.66 8.50 11.62
N ASP A 413 -6.76 8.69 12.94
CA ASP A 413 -5.93 9.66 13.65
C ASP A 413 -4.47 9.23 13.69
N ALA A 414 -4.21 7.91 13.83
CA ALA A 414 -2.87 7.36 13.72
C ALA A 414 -2.28 7.58 12.32
N LEU A 415 -3.07 7.35 11.26
CA LEU A 415 -2.66 7.61 9.88
C LEU A 415 -2.30 9.10 9.70
N LYS A 416 -3.18 10.03 10.09
CA LYS A 416 -2.92 11.48 9.98
C LYS A 416 -1.67 11.92 10.72
N SER A 417 -1.41 11.33 11.89
CA SER A 417 -0.22 11.66 12.69
C SER A 417 1.10 11.23 12.02
N CYS A 418 1.11 10.07 11.36
CA CYS A 418 2.29 9.55 10.68
C CYS A 418 2.48 10.12 9.26
N PHE A 419 1.42 10.70 8.67
CA PHE A 419 1.43 11.18 7.28
C PHE A 419 1.97 12.62 7.16
N PRO A 420 2.75 12.93 6.09
CA PRO A 420 3.50 11.98 5.29
C PRO A 420 4.69 11.43 6.07
N ALA A 421 5.29 10.34 5.59
CA ALA A 421 6.49 9.80 6.21
C ALA A 421 7.66 10.79 6.16
N GLY A 422 8.48 10.80 7.20
CA GLY A 422 9.66 11.65 7.26
C GLY A 422 10.71 11.33 6.20
N THR A 423 10.81 10.05 5.82
CA THR A 423 11.71 9.53 4.79
C THR A 423 11.41 10.02 3.37
N VAL A 424 10.24 10.61 3.16
CA VAL A 424 9.82 11.20 1.86
C VAL A 424 9.44 12.68 1.95
N SER A 425 9.55 13.27 3.14
CA SER A 425 9.31 14.70 3.37
C SER A 425 10.56 15.40 3.88
N GLY A 426 10.88 15.31 5.15
CA GLY A 426 12.06 15.88 5.76
C GLY A 426 11.85 16.32 7.21
N ALA A 427 12.81 17.06 7.76
CA ALA A 427 12.82 17.47 9.16
C ALA A 427 13.32 18.92 9.32
N PRO A 428 12.61 19.79 10.05
CA PRO A 428 11.27 19.65 10.62
C PRO A 428 10.18 19.47 9.54
N LYS A 429 9.22 18.56 9.76
CA LYS A 429 8.26 18.07 8.75
C LYS A 429 7.51 19.19 8.02
N ILE A 430 6.90 20.13 8.73
CA ILE A 430 6.08 21.21 8.13
C ILE A 430 6.93 22.12 7.25
N ARG A 431 8.09 22.56 7.72
CA ARG A 431 8.97 23.45 6.95
C ARG A 431 9.54 22.75 5.72
N ALA A 432 9.91 21.47 5.85
CA ALA A 432 10.36 20.68 4.72
C ALA A 432 9.28 20.57 3.64
N MET A 433 8.01 20.31 3.99
CA MET A 433 6.90 20.26 3.03
C MET A 433 6.66 21.61 2.33
N GLN A 434 6.80 22.73 3.03
CA GLN A 434 6.72 24.07 2.42
C GLN A 434 7.80 24.27 1.34
N ILE A 435 9.05 23.94 1.67
CA ILE A 435 10.20 24.06 0.76
C ILE A 435 10.04 23.11 -0.44
N ILE A 436 9.57 21.88 -0.22
CA ILE A 436 9.26 20.94 -1.30
C ILE A 436 8.22 21.54 -2.25
N GLY A 437 7.13 22.11 -1.71
CA GLY A 437 6.09 22.76 -2.52
C GLY A 437 6.59 23.98 -3.30
N GLU A 438 7.69 24.61 -2.88
CA GLU A 438 8.36 25.72 -3.59
C GLU A 438 9.34 25.23 -4.66
N SER A 439 9.92 24.03 -4.45
CA SER A 439 11.02 23.51 -5.25
C SER A 439 10.57 22.56 -6.38
N GLU A 440 9.46 21.85 -6.21
CA GLU A 440 8.94 20.91 -7.21
C GLU A 440 7.92 21.60 -8.14
N PRO A 441 8.01 21.38 -9.47
CA PRO A 441 7.13 22.06 -10.43
C PRO A 441 5.68 21.56 -10.38
N ASP A 442 5.49 20.27 -10.06
CA ASP A 442 4.20 19.59 -10.14
C ASP A 442 3.75 19.03 -8.79
N ALA A 443 2.46 18.71 -8.68
CA ALA A 443 1.92 17.92 -7.60
C ALA A 443 2.55 16.53 -7.58
N ARG A 444 2.77 15.96 -6.37
CA ARG A 444 3.34 14.63 -6.23
C ARG A 444 2.36 13.50 -6.57
N GLY A 445 1.07 13.75 -6.44
CA GLY A 445 0.06 12.72 -6.62
C GLY A 445 0.27 11.56 -5.65
N ILE A 446 0.32 10.34 -6.17
CA ILE A 446 0.47 9.12 -5.36
C ILE A 446 1.87 9.01 -4.74
N TYR A 447 2.92 9.51 -5.38
CA TYR A 447 4.27 9.44 -4.84
C TYR A 447 4.39 10.09 -3.47
N ALA A 448 5.03 9.39 -2.52
CA ALA A 448 5.17 9.80 -1.11
C ALA A 448 3.84 9.87 -0.33
N GLY A 449 2.73 9.44 -0.93
CA GLY A 449 1.46 9.20 -0.28
C GLY A 449 1.43 7.86 0.46
N ALA A 450 0.24 7.30 0.63
CA ALA A 450 0.03 6.05 1.36
C ALA A 450 -0.82 5.07 0.56
N VAL A 451 -0.41 3.81 0.45
CA VAL A 451 -1.15 2.72 -0.20
C VAL A 451 -1.39 1.60 0.81
N GLY A 452 -2.63 1.13 0.93
CA GLY A 452 -2.95 0.08 1.90
C GLY A 452 -4.43 -0.16 2.09
N TYR A 453 -4.81 -0.54 3.31
CA TYR A 453 -6.18 -0.86 3.64
C TYR A 453 -6.62 -0.34 5.01
N ILE A 454 -7.95 -0.19 5.16
CA ILE A 454 -8.66 0.04 6.42
C ILE A 454 -9.79 -0.98 6.50
N GLY A 455 -9.72 -1.93 7.44
CA GLY A 455 -10.74 -2.96 7.66
C GLY A 455 -12.03 -2.41 8.26
N PHE A 456 -13.13 -3.14 8.10
CA PHE A 456 -14.38 -2.86 8.82
C PHE A 456 -14.17 -2.88 10.35
N ASP A 457 -13.23 -3.66 10.85
CA ASP A 457 -12.82 -3.76 12.25
C ASP A 457 -11.89 -2.64 12.73
N ARG A 458 -11.64 -1.64 11.89
CA ARG A 458 -10.74 -0.50 12.16
C ARG A 458 -9.26 -0.87 12.32
N ASN A 459 -8.86 -2.08 11.97
CA ASN A 459 -7.46 -2.36 11.69
C ASN A 459 -7.05 -1.64 10.40
N LEU A 460 -5.84 -1.12 10.35
CA LEU A 460 -5.29 -0.54 9.13
C LEU A 460 -3.82 -0.89 8.95
N GLU A 461 -3.38 -0.92 7.70
CA GLU A 461 -1.97 -1.00 7.36
C GLU A 461 -1.73 -0.25 6.05
N PHE A 462 -0.81 0.71 6.08
CA PHE A 462 -0.39 1.49 4.92
C PHE A 462 1.11 1.45 4.75
N ALA A 463 1.53 1.26 3.51
CA ALA A 463 2.90 1.47 3.06
C ALA A 463 3.05 2.88 2.50
N ILE A 464 4.27 3.41 2.49
CA ILE A 464 4.60 4.64 1.78
C ILE A 464 4.56 4.35 0.27
N ALA A 465 3.91 5.20 -0.51
CA ALA A 465 3.84 5.05 -1.96
C ALA A 465 5.15 5.48 -2.62
N ILE A 466 6.14 4.60 -2.59
CA ILE A 466 7.43 4.72 -3.27
C ILE A 466 7.70 3.47 -4.09
N ARG A 467 8.64 3.54 -5.03
CA ARG A 467 8.88 2.44 -5.97
C ARG A 467 7.58 2.01 -6.68
N THR A 468 6.84 3.03 -7.12
CA THR A 468 5.49 2.91 -7.65
C THR A 468 5.45 3.40 -9.09
N VAL A 469 4.73 2.67 -9.92
CA VAL A 469 4.34 3.03 -11.27
C VAL A 469 2.84 3.27 -11.25
N THR A 470 2.39 4.42 -11.71
CA THR A 470 0.97 4.68 -11.98
C THR A 470 0.73 4.61 -13.48
N VAL A 471 -0.35 3.96 -13.89
CA VAL A 471 -0.73 3.89 -15.30
C VAL A 471 -2.11 4.49 -15.45
N LYS A 472 -2.22 5.51 -16.29
CA LYS A 472 -3.46 6.20 -16.63
C LYS A 472 -3.38 6.71 -18.06
N ASP A 473 -4.48 6.65 -18.80
CA ASP A 473 -4.59 7.16 -20.18
C ASP A 473 -3.45 6.68 -21.11
N GLY A 474 -3.01 5.40 -20.95
CA GLY A 474 -1.94 4.82 -21.75
C GLY A 474 -0.54 5.36 -21.44
N ARG A 475 -0.34 6.00 -20.30
CA ARG A 475 0.95 6.52 -19.84
C ARG A 475 1.32 5.91 -18.49
N ALA A 476 2.54 5.46 -18.37
CA ALA A 476 3.15 5.10 -17.09
C ALA A 476 3.93 6.27 -16.53
N SER A 477 3.73 6.56 -15.26
CA SER A 477 4.43 7.58 -14.49
C SER A 477 5.20 6.95 -13.33
N ILE A 478 6.46 7.33 -13.17
CA ILE A 478 7.35 6.93 -12.08
C ILE A 478 7.86 8.20 -11.42
N GLN A 479 7.83 8.26 -10.08
CA GLN A 479 8.45 9.36 -9.35
C GLN A 479 9.48 8.84 -8.34
N ALA A 480 10.60 9.52 -8.24
CA ALA A 480 11.69 9.18 -7.33
C ALA A 480 12.33 10.45 -6.75
N GLY A 481 12.76 10.38 -5.50
CA GLY A 481 13.38 11.51 -4.82
C GLY A 481 14.65 11.14 -4.06
N ALA A 482 15.45 12.16 -3.78
CA ALA A 482 16.67 12.10 -2.98
C ALA A 482 16.57 13.00 -1.75
N GLY A 483 17.12 12.54 -0.65
CA GLY A 483 17.16 13.27 0.63
C GLY A 483 18.31 14.26 0.66
N ILE A 484 17.99 15.55 0.54
CA ILE A 484 18.98 16.63 0.49
C ILE A 484 19.38 17.02 1.91
N VAL A 485 20.66 16.95 2.18
CA VAL A 485 21.31 17.33 3.44
C VAL A 485 22.47 18.32 3.16
N ALA A 486 23.09 18.87 4.20
CA ALA A 486 24.17 19.86 4.06
C ALA A 486 25.32 19.41 3.13
N ASP A 487 25.69 18.13 3.23
CA ASP A 487 26.82 17.54 2.46
C ASP A 487 26.38 17.01 1.07
N SER A 488 25.11 17.16 0.68
CA SER A 488 24.59 16.69 -0.61
C SER A 488 25.33 17.36 -1.78
N VAL A 489 25.66 16.53 -2.78
CA VAL A 489 26.26 16.97 -4.05
C VAL A 489 25.19 16.82 -5.14
N PRO A 490 24.80 17.91 -5.84
CA PRO A 490 23.67 17.91 -6.77
C PRO A 490 23.69 16.78 -7.81
N GLU A 491 24.87 16.48 -8.38
CA GLU A 491 25.06 15.43 -9.37
C GLU A 491 24.79 14.02 -8.78
N ASN A 492 25.20 13.81 -7.53
CA ASN A 492 24.98 12.54 -6.84
C ASN A 492 23.50 12.34 -6.54
N GLU A 493 22.79 13.39 -6.11
CA GLU A 493 21.35 13.35 -5.82
C GLU A 493 20.53 13.07 -7.08
N TRP A 494 20.92 13.68 -8.22
CA TRP A 494 20.34 13.33 -9.51
C TRP A 494 20.51 11.84 -9.82
N THR A 495 21.73 11.31 -9.70
CA THR A 495 22.05 9.90 -9.95
C THR A 495 21.30 8.98 -8.98
N GLU A 496 21.09 9.40 -7.72
CA GLU A 496 20.30 8.65 -6.74
C GLU A 496 18.84 8.49 -7.20
N THR A 497 18.22 9.55 -7.75
CA THR A 497 16.87 9.45 -8.29
C THR A 497 16.78 8.50 -9.49
N GLU A 498 17.81 8.47 -10.37
CA GLU A 498 17.90 7.52 -11.48
C GLU A 498 17.98 6.08 -10.96
N ASN A 499 18.83 5.82 -9.96
CA ASN A 499 19.00 4.51 -9.35
C ASN A 499 17.71 4.03 -8.67
N LYS A 500 16.99 4.92 -8.00
CA LYS A 500 15.71 4.61 -7.35
C LYS A 500 14.60 4.31 -8.37
N ALA A 501 14.61 4.92 -9.54
CA ALA A 501 13.66 4.66 -10.63
C ALA A 501 14.01 3.39 -11.44
N ALA A 502 15.27 2.96 -11.43
CA ALA A 502 15.78 1.93 -12.34
C ALA A 502 15.03 0.58 -12.28
N ALA A 503 14.54 0.17 -11.10
CA ALA A 503 13.79 -1.08 -10.97
C ALA A 503 12.43 -1.02 -11.70
N MET A 504 11.69 0.08 -11.57
CA MET A 504 10.42 0.31 -12.23
C MET A 504 10.61 0.45 -13.75
N MET A 505 11.64 1.18 -14.17
CA MET A 505 11.99 1.30 -15.60
C MET A 505 12.27 -0.06 -16.22
N ARG A 506 13.09 -0.89 -15.58
CA ARG A 506 13.35 -2.26 -16.04
C ARG A 506 12.09 -3.12 -16.06
N ALA A 507 11.18 -2.94 -15.10
CA ALA A 507 9.91 -3.66 -15.09
C ALA A 507 9.04 -3.29 -16.29
N ILE A 508 8.96 -2.01 -16.66
CA ILE A 508 8.24 -1.54 -17.85
C ILE A 508 8.88 -2.09 -19.13
N GLU A 509 10.23 -2.06 -19.24
CA GLU A 509 10.96 -2.62 -20.38
C GLU A 509 10.72 -4.12 -20.54
N GLN A 510 10.85 -4.89 -19.43
CA GLN A 510 10.68 -6.36 -19.45
C GLN A 510 9.24 -6.80 -19.67
N ALA A 511 8.28 -5.98 -19.26
CA ALA A 511 6.87 -6.23 -19.52
C ALA A 511 6.53 -6.20 -21.03
N GLY A 512 7.38 -5.60 -21.87
CA GLY A 512 7.16 -5.50 -23.31
C GLY A 512 5.94 -4.64 -23.68
N VAL A 513 5.52 -3.76 -22.77
CA VAL A 513 4.33 -2.90 -22.92
C VAL A 513 4.64 -1.52 -23.50
N VAL A 514 5.89 -1.25 -23.87
CA VAL A 514 6.29 -0.01 -24.56
C VAL A 514 5.96 -0.16 -26.04
N PRO A 515 5.17 0.77 -26.65
CA PRO A 515 4.75 0.71 -28.06
C PRO A 515 5.90 0.77 -29.07
#